data_a5be62192d67a1b1e9967cc227dacbaf
#
_entry.id   a5be62192d67a1b1e9967cc227dacbaf
#
_cell.length_a   1.000
_cell.length_b   1.000
_cell.length_c   1.000
_cell.angle_alpha   90.00
_cell.angle_beta   90.00
_cell.angle_gamma   90.00
#
_symmetry.space_group_name_H-M   'P 1'
#
loop_
_entity.id
_entity.type
_entity.pdbx_description
1 polymer ?
#
loop_
_entity_poly.entity_id
_entity_poly.type
_entity_poly.pdbx_seq_one_letter_code
_entity_poly.pdbx_strand_id
1 'polypeptide(L)'
;MARFFITGSSDGLGSLTAKRLVAQGHSVILHARNAERARAAAAACPGAEAVLVADLSSIDETKALAAEADQHGPYDAVIHNAGVYQDMARVPGKSGLPTLFAVNTLAPYMLTCLMAKPKRLVYVASDAHLAGRADLKGKKLVQGTSYADSKLHNVMLAKAFARRWAGTGGVGCYSVHPGWVATKMGGRSAPDRIEDGVDTYVMLALGEGEKGWTPGGYFVSSRERQPKAVADDVRLQDQLLAELAEISGVAVPE
;
A
#
# COMPACT_ATOMS: atom_id res chain seq x y z
N MET A 1 -21.85 -1.27 8.07
CA MET A 1 -21.27 -1.08 6.71
C MET A 1 -19.98 -0.30 6.89
N ALA A 2 -18.85 -0.83 6.43
CA ALA A 2 -17.54 -0.17 6.48
C ALA A 2 -17.17 0.37 5.09
N ARG A 3 -16.21 1.30 5.02
CA ARG A 3 -15.77 1.95 3.78
C ARG A 3 -14.27 1.77 3.57
N PHE A 4 -13.89 1.38 2.35
CA PHE A 4 -12.51 1.03 2.01
C PHE A 4 -12.03 1.74 0.77
N PHE A 5 -10.75 2.15 0.78
CA PHE A 5 -10.05 2.60 -0.43
C PHE A 5 -8.90 1.64 -0.74
N ILE A 6 -8.82 1.16 -1.98
CA ILE A 6 -7.81 0.17 -2.39
C ILE A 6 -7.05 0.69 -3.60
N THR A 7 -5.78 1.01 -3.45
CA THR A 7 -4.96 1.42 -4.59
C THR A 7 -4.62 0.24 -5.50
N GLY A 8 -4.56 0.47 -6.83
CA GLY A 8 -4.23 -0.58 -7.79
C GLY A 8 -5.24 -1.73 -7.82
N SER A 9 -6.53 -1.43 -7.66
CA SER A 9 -7.61 -2.41 -7.57
C SER A 9 -8.31 -2.72 -8.91
N SER A 10 -7.68 -2.38 -10.03
CA SER A 10 -8.21 -2.68 -11.37
C SER A 10 -7.99 -4.13 -11.81
N ASP A 11 -7.13 -4.89 -11.15
CA ASP A 11 -6.91 -6.33 -11.38
C ASP A 11 -6.26 -7.01 -10.15
N GLY A 12 -5.98 -8.32 -10.26
CA GLY A 12 -5.25 -9.10 -9.27
C GLY A 12 -5.89 -9.08 -7.88
N LEU A 13 -5.04 -9.10 -6.85
CA LEU A 13 -5.46 -9.15 -5.45
C LEU A 13 -6.34 -7.99 -5.03
N GLY A 14 -6.00 -6.75 -5.45
CA GLY A 14 -6.80 -5.57 -5.12
C GLY A 14 -8.23 -5.66 -5.65
N SER A 15 -8.42 -6.15 -6.88
CA SER A 15 -9.75 -6.35 -7.47
C SER A 15 -10.52 -7.47 -6.77
N LEU A 16 -9.87 -8.58 -6.44
CA LEU A 16 -10.51 -9.70 -5.74
C LEU A 16 -10.93 -9.32 -4.32
N THR A 17 -10.08 -8.58 -3.61
CA THR A 17 -10.39 -8.03 -2.28
C THR A 17 -11.58 -7.08 -2.34
N ALA A 18 -11.59 -6.17 -3.33
CA ALA A 18 -12.70 -5.24 -3.53
C ALA A 18 -14.03 -5.99 -3.75
N LYS A 19 -14.04 -6.99 -4.63
CA LYS A 19 -15.22 -7.82 -4.88
C LYS A 19 -15.71 -8.54 -3.62
N ARG A 20 -14.79 -9.06 -2.83
CA ARG A 20 -15.12 -9.76 -1.57
C ARG A 20 -15.77 -8.80 -0.57
N LEU A 21 -15.20 -7.60 -0.39
CA LEU A 21 -15.74 -6.59 0.51
C LEU A 21 -17.11 -6.06 0.04
N VAL A 22 -17.29 -5.83 -1.27
CA VAL A 22 -18.59 -5.45 -1.85
C VAL A 22 -19.63 -6.54 -1.65
N ALA A 23 -19.28 -7.81 -1.87
CA ALA A 23 -20.17 -8.95 -1.64
C ALA A 23 -20.59 -9.11 -0.17
N GLN A 24 -19.78 -8.60 0.76
CA GLN A 24 -20.09 -8.55 2.20
C GLN A 24 -20.91 -7.30 2.60
N GLY A 25 -21.34 -6.48 1.64
CA GLY A 25 -22.17 -5.29 1.88
C GLY A 25 -21.39 -4.05 2.33
N HIS A 26 -20.11 -3.98 2.04
CA HIS A 26 -19.25 -2.84 2.34
C HIS A 26 -19.14 -1.87 1.16
N SER A 27 -18.85 -0.59 1.43
CA SER A 27 -18.54 0.40 0.41
C SER A 27 -17.06 0.35 0.04
N VAL A 28 -16.74 0.29 -1.25
CA VAL A 28 -15.36 0.21 -1.74
C VAL A 28 -15.14 1.25 -2.84
N ILE A 29 -14.11 2.07 -2.65
CA ILE A 29 -13.56 2.96 -3.66
C ILE A 29 -12.36 2.27 -4.31
N LEU A 30 -12.40 2.14 -5.62
CA LEU A 30 -11.34 1.55 -6.43
C LEU A 30 -10.38 2.62 -6.93
N HIS A 31 -9.18 2.19 -7.31
CA HIS A 31 -8.21 3.03 -8.00
C HIS A 31 -7.62 2.31 -9.21
N ALA A 32 -7.53 3.03 -10.32
CA ALA A 32 -6.91 2.59 -11.56
C ALA A 32 -5.92 3.63 -12.10
N ARG A 33 -4.87 3.19 -12.79
CA ARG A 33 -3.82 4.05 -13.34
C ARG A 33 -4.30 4.97 -14.48
N ASN A 34 -5.34 4.60 -15.21
CA ASN A 34 -5.88 5.35 -16.33
C ASN A 34 -7.37 5.04 -16.54
N ALA A 35 -8.03 5.83 -17.38
CA ALA A 35 -9.47 5.73 -17.66
C ALA A 35 -9.89 4.38 -18.28
N GLU A 36 -9.05 3.76 -19.11
CA GLU A 36 -9.33 2.44 -19.69
C GLU A 36 -9.44 1.38 -18.60
N ARG A 37 -8.43 1.33 -17.70
CA ARG A 37 -8.42 0.39 -16.57
C ARG A 37 -9.53 0.71 -15.56
N ALA A 38 -9.92 1.98 -15.42
CA ALA A 38 -11.05 2.36 -14.56
C ALA A 38 -12.37 1.79 -15.08
N ARG A 39 -12.64 1.91 -16.40
CA ARG A 39 -13.82 1.30 -17.00
C ARG A 39 -13.84 -0.23 -16.81
N ALA A 40 -12.69 -0.89 -17.01
CA ALA A 40 -12.56 -2.32 -16.79
C ALA A 40 -12.79 -2.70 -15.31
N ALA A 41 -12.27 -1.90 -14.37
CA ALA A 41 -12.45 -2.12 -12.93
C ALA A 41 -13.93 -1.96 -12.52
N ALA A 42 -14.60 -0.91 -12.98
CA ALA A 42 -16.03 -0.68 -12.74
C ALA A 42 -16.89 -1.85 -13.25
N ALA A 43 -16.61 -2.31 -14.47
CA ALA A 43 -17.30 -3.47 -15.06
C ALA A 43 -17.03 -4.77 -14.29
N ALA A 44 -15.82 -4.94 -13.76
CA ALA A 44 -15.42 -6.13 -13.01
C ALA A 44 -15.94 -6.14 -11.56
N CYS A 45 -16.25 -4.98 -10.98
CA CYS A 45 -16.76 -4.83 -9.62
C CYS A 45 -17.96 -3.83 -9.59
N PRO A 46 -19.13 -4.21 -10.15
CA PRO A 46 -20.27 -3.30 -10.37
C PRO A 46 -20.89 -2.74 -9.10
N GLY A 47 -20.56 -3.29 -7.93
CA GLY A 47 -21.01 -2.78 -6.63
C GLY A 47 -20.02 -1.82 -5.95
N ALA A 48 -18.90 -1.48 -6.60
CA ALA A 48 -17.99 -0.46 -6.08
C ALA A 48 -18.64 0.93 -6.14
N GLU A 49 -18.40 1.75 -5.11
CA GLU A 49 -19.00 3.10 -5.01
C GLU A 49 -18.41 4.06 -6.04
N ALA A 50 -17.10 3.99 -6.27
CA ALA A 50 -16.39 4.83 -7.24
C ALA A 50 -15.10 4.15 -7.73
N VAL A 51 -14.57 4.66 -8.85
CA VAL A 51 -13.24 4.31 -9.38
C VAL A 51 -12.46 5.59 -9.63
N LEU A 52 -11.46 5.87 -8.80
CA LEU A 52 -10.58 7.03 -8.94
C LEU A 52 -9.45 6.73 -9.91
N VAL A 53 -9.00 7.75 -10.65
CA VAL A 53 -7.99 7.58 -11.70
C VAL A 53 -6.78 8.45 -11.40
N ALA A 54 -5.62 7.83 -11.23
CA ALA A 54 -4.35 8.52 -11.11
C ALA A 54 -3.17 7.60 -11.48
N ASP A 55 -2.16 8.12 -12.14
CA ASP A 55 -0.89 7.42 -12.28
C ASP A 55 0.01 7.72 -11.08
N LEU A 56 0.19 6.73 -10.20
CA LEU A 56 1.01 6.87 -8.99
C LEU A 56 2.52 7.08 -9.25
N SER A 57 2.96 7.06 -10.51
CA SER A 57 4.30 7.52 -10.90
C SER A 57 4.40 9.04 -11.04
N SER A 58 3.26 9.76 -10.87
CA SER A 58 3.15 11.21 -10.85
C SER A 58 2.90 11.70 -9.42
N ILE A 59 3.77 12.60 -8.94
CA ILE A 59 3.58 13.28 -7.65
C ILE A 59 2.27 14.08 -7.66
N ASP A 60 2.03 14.85 -8.72
CA ASP A 60 0.86 15.73 -8.80
C ASP A 60 -0.45 14.93 -8.88
N GLU A 61 -0.48 13.84 -9.69
CA GLU A 61 -1.66 12.97 -9.74
C GLU A 61 -1.88 12.25 -8.41
N THR A 62 -0.81 11.88 -7.69
CA THR A 62 -0.93 11.27 -6.36
C THR A 62 -1.51 12.27 -5.34
N LYS A 63 -1.10 13.55 -5.40
CA LYS A 63 -1.68 14.62 -4.58
C LYS A 63 -3.17 14.83 -4.88
N ALA A 64 -3.51 14.90 -6.17
CA ALA A 64 -4.90 15.04 -6.61
C ALA A 64 -5.75 13.84 -6.18
N LEU A 65 -5.22 12.63 -6.31
CA LEU A 65 -5.89 11.41 -5.85
C LEU A 65 -6.19 11.42 -4.36
N ALA A 66 -5.26 11.88 -3.53
CA ALA A 66 -5.50 12.00 -2.08
C ALA A 66 -6.68 12.93 -1.78
N ALA A 67 -6.70 14.11 -2.41
CA ALA A 67 -7.78 15.09 -2.24
C ALA A 67 -9.14 14.56 -2.76
N GLU A 68 -9.16 13.84 -3.89
CA GLU A 68 -10.37 13.23 -4.43
C GLU A 68 -10.85 12.07 -3.54
N ALA A 69 -9.93 11.22 -3.07
CA ALA A 69 -10.26 10.12 -2.18
C ALA A 69 -10.88 10.62 -0.86
N ASP A 70 -10.40 11.71 -0.29
CA ASP A 70 -10.97 12.28 0.94
C ASP A 70 -12.42 12.73 0.80
N GLN A 71 -12.89 13.07 -0.42
CA GLN A 71 -14.30 13.38 -0.66
C GLN A 71 -15.21 12.16 -0.50
N HIS A 72 -14.66 10.96 -0.58
CA HIS A 72 -15.36 9.70 -0.34
C HIS A 72 -15.18 9.17 1.08
N GLY A 73 -14.36 9.81 1.92
CA GLY A 73 -14.12 9.40 3.31
C GLY A 73 -15.31 9.64 4.25
N PRO A 74 -15.17 9.35 5.55
CA PRO A 74 -14.02 8.72 6.17
C PRO A 74 -13.89 7.22 5.87
N TYR A 75 -12.67 6.70 5.91
CA TYR A 75 -12.39 5.29 5.62
C TYR A 75 -12.18 4.46 6.89
N ASP A 76 -12.72 3.23 6.89
CA ASP A 76 -12.38 2.21 7.88
C ASP A 76 -11.00 1.61 7.60
N ALA A 77 -10.63 1.42 6.32
CA ALA A 77 -9.25 1.11 5.96
C ALA A 77 -8.86 1.64 4.58
N VAL A 78 -7.57 1.95 4.43
CA VAL A 78 -6.90 2.20 3.16
C VAL A 78 -5.88 1.09 2.93
N ILE A 79 -5.96 0.42 1.76
CA ILE A 79 -5.02 -0.63 1.36
C ILE A 79 -4.11 -0.08 0.27
N HIS A 80 -2.85 0.15 0.60
CA HIS A 80 -1.79 0.50 -0.35
C HIS A 80 -1.34 -0.74 -1.12
N ASN A 81 -2.19 -1.21 -2.05
CA ASN A 81 -1.98 -2.43 -2.81
C ASN A 81 -1.26 -2.19 -4.15
N ALA A 82 -1.32 -0.99 -4.71
CA ALA A 82 -0.64 -0.68 -5.96
C ALA A 82 0.86 -1.00 -5.88
N GLY A 83 1.37 -1.66 -6.91
CA GLY A 83 2.78 -1.98 -6.98
C GLY A 83 3.18 -2.43 -8.39
N VAL A 84 4.47 -2.28 -8.67
CA VAL A 84 5.12 -2.74 -9.91
C VAL A 84 6.35 -3.58 -9.56
N TYR A 85 6.84 -4.39 -10.53
CA TYR A 85 7.95 -5.29 -10.29
C TYR A 85 9.30 -4.70 -10.74
N GLN A 86 10.38 -5.47 -10.60
CA GLN A 86 11.77 -5.05 -10.81
C GLN A 86 12.06 -4.51 -12.22
N ASP A 87 11.34 -4.94 -13.24
CA ASP A 87 11.44 -4.44 -14.62
C ASP A 87 11.15 -2.93 -14.72
N MET A 88 10.38 -2.38 -13.80
CA MET A 88 10.04 -0.95 -13.72
C MET A 88 11.06 -0.10 -12.94
N ALA A 89 12.12 -0.71 -12.38
CA ALA A 89 13.09 -0.02 -11.53
C ALA A 89 13.89 1.09 -12.24
N ARG A 90 14.05 0.99 -13.57
CA ARG A 90 14.76 1.98 -14.39
C ARG A 90 13.88 2.71 -15.39
N VAL A 91 12.59 2.41 -15.41
CA VAL A 91 11.62 3.09 -16.27
C VAL A 91 11.20 4.40 -15.60
N PRO A 92 11.41 5.56 -16.26
CA PRO A 92 11.00 6.84 -15.69
C PRO A 92 9.47 6.91 -15.60
N GLY A 93 8.98 7.34 -14.44
CA GLY A 93 7.58 7.68 -14.22
C GLY A 93 7.26 9.10 -14.69
N LYS A 94 6.01 9.51 -14.55
CA LYS A 94 5.53 10.83 -15.01
C LYS A 94 6.24 12.02 -14.33
N SER A 95 6.67 11.88 -13.09
CA SER A 95 7.47 12.91 -12.40
C SER A 95 8.98 12.77 -12.58
N GLY A 96 9.44 11.95 -13.55
CA GLY A 96 10.86 11.73 -13.82
C GLY A 96 11.58 10.81 -12.82
N LEU A 97 10.91 10.38 -11.75
CA LEU A 97 11.43 9.40 -10.81
C LEU A 97 11.29 7.97 -11.36
N PRO A 98 12.16 7.02 -10.97
CA PRO A 98 11.96 5.61 -11.33
C PRO A 98 10.57 5.11 -10.93
N THR A 99 9.84 4.51 -11.85
CA THR A 99 8.44 4.09 -11.63
C THR A 99 8.30 3.16 -10.43
N LEU A 100 9.24 2.23 -10.24
CA LEU A 100 9.20 1.32 -9.08
C LEU A 100 9.26 2.09 -7.76
N PHE A 101 10.20 3.03 -7.64
CA PHE A 101 10.32 3.86 -6.43
C PHE A 101 9.07 4.72 -6.22
N ALA A 102 8.60 5.40 -7.27
CA ALA A 102 7.44 6.29 -7.19
C ALA A 102 6.18 5.52 -6.77
N VAL A 103 5.87 4.39 -7.39
CA VAL A 103 4.64 3.63 -7.14
C VAL A 103 4.71 2.82 -5.85
N ASN A 104 5.83 2.12 -5.58
CA ASN A 104 5.90 1.19 -4.48
C ASN A 104 6.26 1.84 -3.13
N THR A 105 6.98 2.97 -3.14
CA THR A 105 7.49 3.61 -1.92
C THR A 105 6.91 5.01 -1.72
N LEU A 106 7.02 5.90 -2.73
CA LEU A 106 6.67 7.30 -2.56
C LEU A 106 5.14 7.51 -2.49
N ALA A 107 4.38 6.87 -3.36
CA ALA A 107 2.93 7.01 -3.40
C ALA A 107 2.23 6.51 -2.12
N PRO A 108 2.54 5.33 -1.54
CA PRO A 108 2.01 4.93 -0.25
C PRO A 108 2.31 5.94 0.87
N TYR A 109 3.54 6.48 0.92
CA TYR A 109 3.90 7.53 1.86
C TYR A 109 3.04 8.79 1.66
N MET A 110 2.97 9.31 0.42
CA MET A 110 2.23 10.53 0.11
C MET A 110 0.74 10.40 0.44
N LEU A 111 0.10 9.31 0.02
CA LEU A 111 -1.32 9.06 0.33
C LEU A 111 -1.56 8.96 1.84
N THR A 112 -0.67 8.28 2.57
CA THR A 112 -0.75 8.21 4.04
C THR A 112 -0.66 9.59 4.69
N CYS A 113 0.22 10.46 4.19
CA CYS A 113 0.43 11.80 4.76
C CYS A 113 -0.64 12.82 4.37
N LEU A 114 -1.25 12.68 3.19
CA LEU A 114 -2.17 13.67 2.62
C LEU A 114 -3.64 13.38 2.92
N MET A 115 -4.02 12.11 3.02
CA MET A 115 -5.40 11.72 3.29
C MET A 115 -5.76 11.88 4.77
N ALA A 116 -7.04 12.12 5.04
CA ALA A 116 -7.57 12.02 6.39
C ALA A 116 -7.27 10.63 6.99
N LYS A 117 -6.85 10.60 8.26
CA LYS A 117 -6.44 9.35 8.92
C LYS A 117 -7.59 8.34 8.92
N PRO A 118 -7.44 7.16 8.28
CA PRO A 118 -8.42 6.09 8.37
C PRO A 118 -8.31 5.37 9.71
N LYS A 119 -9.22 4.44 10.00
CA LYS A 119 -9.04 3.59 11.17
C LYS A 119 -7.87 2.61 11.01
N ARG A 120 -7.60 2.16 9.77
CA ARG A 120 -6.49 1.23 9.47
C ARG A 120 -5.80 1.56 8.16
N LEU A 121 -4.48 1.33 8.15
CA LEU A 121 -3.61 1.37 6.97
C LEU A 121 -2.98 0.00 6.75
N VAL A 122 -3.09 -0.52 5.53
CA VAL A 122 -2.50 -1.79 5.13
C VAL A 122 -1.50 -1.56 3.99
N TYR A 123 -0.23 -1.84 4.24
CA TYR A 123 0.85 -1.70 3.25
C TYR A 123 1.19 -3.07 2.65
N VAL A 124 1.07 -3.19 1.34
CA VAL A 124 1.38 -4.46 0.67
C VAL A 124 2.88 -4.60 0.47
N ALA A 125 3.47 -5.40 1.33
CA ALA A 125 4.87 -5.82 1.30
C ALA A 125 5.07 -7.10 0.44
N SER A 126 6.09 -7.86 0.73
CA SER A 126 6.41 -9.17 0.15
C SER A 126 7.52 -9.81 1.00
N ASP A 127 7.66 -11.12 1.01
CA ASP A 127 8.82 -11.81 1.60
C ASP A 127 10.15 -11.39 0.96
N ALA A 128 10.12 -10.81 -0.25
CA ALA A 128 11.28 -10.16 -0.84
C ALA A 128 11.90 -9.09 0.06
N HIS A 129 11.14 -8.48 1.01
CA HIS A 129 11.64 -7.48 1.96
C HIS A 129 12.82 -8.00 2.79
N LEU A 130 12.94 -9.31 3.01
CA LEU A 130 14.04 -9.92 3.75
C LEU A 130 15.41 -9.65 3.11
N ALA A 131 15.45 -9.48 1.77
CA ALA A 131 16.65 -9.09 1.02
C ALA A 131 16.82 -7.57 0.85
N GLY A 132 15.85 -6.77 1.28
CA GLY A 132 15.85 -5.31 1.13
C GLY A 132 16.89 -4.60 2.00
N ARG A 133 17.30 -3.41 1.59
CA ARG A 133 18.20 -2.49 2.31
C ARG A 133 17.39 -1.35 2.93
N ALA A 134 17.63 -1.07 4.19
CA ALA A 134 16.91 -0.05 4.96
C ALA A 134 17.61 1.32 5.02
N ASP A 135 18.90 1.37 4.65
CA ASP A 135 19.79 2.51 4.83
C ASP A 135 19.99 3.38 3.57
N LEU A 136 19.14 3.18 2.56
CA LEU A 136 19.19 3.96 1.32
C LEU A 136 18.77 5.40 1.57
N LYS A 137 19.52 6.36 0.98
CA LYS A 137 19.25 7.80 1.07
C LYS A 137 19.66 8.55 -0.19
N GLY A 138 19.11 9.76 -0.37
CA GLY A 138 19.41 10.63 -1.50
C GLY A 138 19.24 9.93 -2.84
N LYS A 139 20.21 10.12 -3.74
CA LYS A 139 20.18 9.48 -5.07
C LYS A 139 20.11 7.95 -5.02
N LYS A 140 20.71 7.31 -4.00
CA LYS A 140 20.67 5.84 -3.87
C LYS A 140 19.26 5.36 -3.49
N LEU A 141 18.52 6.12 -2.69
CA LEU A 141 17.12 5.82 -2.41
C LEU A 141 16.28 5.92 -3.69
N VAL A 142 16.39 7.03 -4.43
CA VAL A 142 15.58 7.25 -5.63
C VAL A 142 15.92 6.28 -6.76
N GLN A 143 17.21 6.22 -7.15
CA GLN A 143 17.66 5.50 -8.36
C GLN A 143 18.10 4.07 -8.09
N GLY A 144 18.41 3.73 -6.85
CA GLY A 144 18.96 2.43 -6.45
C GLY A 144 17.95 1.50 -5.78
N THR A 145 16.72 1.94 -5.54
CA THR A 145 15.68 1.10 -4.91
C THR A 145 15.32 -0.08 -5.81
N SER A 146 15.58 -1.28 -5.31
CA SER A 146 15.12 -2.53 -5.89
C SER A 146 13.68 -2.86 -5.45
N TYR A 147 13.07 -3.87 -6.06
CA TYR A 147 11.78 -4.38 -5.59
C TYR A 147 11.84 -4.80 -4.11
N ALA A 148 12.88 -5.52 -3.71
CA ALA A 148 13.09 -5.95 -2.33
C ALA A 148 13.19 -4.75 -1.36
N ASP A 149 13.93 -3.71 -1.73
CA ASP A 149 14.04 -2.49 -0.93
C ASP A 149 12.67 -1.81 -0.80
N SER A 150 11.90 -1.68 -1.89
CA SER A 150 10.57 -1.07 -1.86
C SER A 150 9.60 -1.82 -0.96
N LYS A 151 9.71 -3.16 -0.89
CA LYS A 151 8.88 -3.99 -0.01
C LYS A 151 9.29 -3.90 1.46
N LEU A 152 10.59 -3.69 1.73
CA LEU A 152 11.06 -3.36 3.07
C LEU A 152 10.60 -1.95 3.49
N HIS A 153 10.61 -0.97 2.58
CA HIS A 153 10.07 0.37 2.87
C HIS A 153 8.60 0.30 3.30
N ASN A 154 7.77 -0.54 2.68
CA ASN A 154 6.37 -0.71 3.10
C ASN A 154 6.23 -1.28 4.51
N VAL A 155 7.09 -2.21 4.92
CA VAL A 155 7.14 -2.70 6.32
C VAL A 155 7.58 -1.57 7.27
N MET A 156 8.61 -0.80 6.89
CA MET A 156 9.10 0.32 7.68
C MET A 156 8.05 1.44 7.82
N LEU A 157 7.30 1.76 6.75
CA LEU A 157 6.21 2.74 6.78
C LEU A 157 5.09 2.30 7.74
N ALA A 158 4.66 1.04 7.68
CA ALA A 158 3.67 0.51 8.62
C ALA A 158 4.10 0.68 10.08
N LYS A 159 5.37 0.34 10.39
CA LYS A 159 5.93 0.48 11.74
C LYS A 159 6.10 1.95 12.16
N ALA A 160 6.59 2.79 11.26
CA ALA A 160 6.80 4.22 11.52
C ALA A 160 5.49 4.95 11.84
N PHE A 161 4.44 4.72 11.02
CA PHE A 161 3.14 5.36 11.25
C PHE A 161 2.41 4.75 12.44
N ALA A 162 2.51 3.44 12.70
CA ALA A 162 1.98 2.83 13.92
C ALA A 162 2.58 3.49 15.19
N ARG A 163 3.89 3.71 15.20
CA ARG A 163 4.59 4.37 16.31
C ARG A 163 4.18 5.84 16.46
N ARG A 164 4.12 6.58 15.36
CA ARG A 164 3.82 8.01 15.39
C ARG A 164 2.37 8.32 15.78
N TRP A 165 1.45 7.44 15.47
CA TRP A 165 0.03 7.63 15.75
C TRP A 165 -0.49 6.82 16.93
N ALA A 166 0.38 6.19 17.69
CA ALA A 166 0.01 5.35 18.85
C ALA A 166 -0.83 6.07 19.92
N GLY A 167 -0.73 7.40 20.05
CA GLY A 167 -1.45 8.19 21.05
C GLY A 167 -2.64 9.01 20.50
N THR A 168 -2.88 9.04 19.20
CA THR A 168 -3.78 9.99 18.53
C THR A 168 -5.04 9.33 17.97
N GLY A 169 -5.72 8.50 18.77
CA GLY A 169 -6.98 7.88 18.35
C GLY A 169 -6.84 6.53 17.63
N GLY A 170 -5.62 5.96 17.63
CA GLY A 170 -5.43 4.54 17.34
C GLY A 170 -5.60 4.14 15.87
N VAL A 171 -4.81 4.73 14.95
CA VAL A 171 -4.75 4.18 13.58
C VAL A 171 -3.98 2.86 13.59
N GLY A 172 -4.65 1.77 13.27
CA GLY A 172 -4.00 0.47 13.05
C GLY A 172 -3.17 0.52 11.76
N CYS A 173 -1.84 0.37 11.85
CA CYS A 173 -0.97 0.31 10.67
C CYS A 173 -0.34 -1.07 10.59
N TYR A 174 -0.48 -1.73 9.44
CA TYR A 174 -0.03 -3.12 9.25
C TYR A 174 0.63 -3.27 7.88
N SER A 175 1.49 -4.26 7.77
CA SER A 175 2.07 -4.68 6.48
C SER A 175 1.73 -6.14 6.20
N VAL A 176 1.64 -6.52 4.92
CA VAL A 176 1.20 -7.85 4.52
C VAL A 176 1.98 -8.38 3.33
N HIS A 177 2.41 -9.65 3.41
CA HIS A 177 2.81 -10.43 2.24
C HIS A 177 1.62 -11.30 1.80
N PRO A 178 1.09 -11.08 0.59
CA PRO A 178 -0.10 -11.79 0.12
C PRO A 178 0.18 -13.20 -0.43
N GLY A 179 1.43 -13.65 -0.39
CA GLY A 179 1.90 -14.83 -1.09
C GLY A 179 2.45 -14.52 -2.48
N TRP A 180 3.11 -15.51 -3.08
CA TRP A 180 3.46 -15.47 -4.50
C TRP A 180 2.31 -16.12 -5.29
N VAL A 181 1.38 -15.30 -5.74
CA VAL A 181 0.08 -15.73 -6.28
C VAL A 181 -0.03 -15.50 -7.79
N ALA A 182 -0.85 -16.30 -8.47
CA ALA A 182 -1.05 -16.27 -9.91
C ALA A 182 -1.82 -15.02 -10.37
N THR A 183 -1.07 -13.93 -10.54
CA THR A 183 -1.50 -12.64 -11.07
C THR A 183 -0.64 -12.25 -12.27
N LYS A 184 -0.93 -11.12 -12.91
CA LYS A 184 -0.06 -10.58 -13.98
C LYS A 184 1.38 -10.36 -13.52
N MET A 185 1.58 -9.98 -12.24
CA MET A 185 2.89 -9.78 -11.65
C MET A 185 3.54 -11.09 -11.23
N GLY A 186 2.80 -12.01 -10.61
CA GLY A 186 3.34 -13.25 -10.08
C GLY A 186 3.57 -14.34 -11.12
N GLY A 187 2.92 -14.23 -12.29
CA GLY A 187 2.98 -15.25 -13.34
C GLY A 187 2.07 -16.46 -13.07
N ARG A 188 1.93 -17.32 -14.08
CA ARG A 188 1.02 -18.49 -14.01
C ARG A 188 1.53 -19.62 -13.12
N SER A 189 2.84 -19.69 -12.89
CA SER A 189 3.49 -20.74 -12.09
C SER A 189 3.60 -20.41 -10.60
N ALA A 190 2.98 -19.31 -10.16
CA ALA A 190 2.98 -18.92 -8.76
C ALA A 190 2.31 -20.00 -7.89
N PRO A 191 2.97 -20.46 -6.80
CA PRO A 191 2.54 -21.65 -6.07
C PRO A 191 1.45 -21.40 -5.03
N ASP A 192 1.30 -20.14 -4.58
CA ASP A 192 0.44 -19.84 -3.44
C ASP A 192 -1.02 -19.62 -3.87
N ARG A 193 -1.94 -19.93 -2.98
CA ARG A 193 -3.37 -19.73 -3.21
C ARG A 193 -3.70 -18.24 -3.11
N ILE A 194 -4.34 -17.70 -4.14
CA ILE A 194 -4.70 -16.29 -4.18
C ILE A 194 -5.74 -15.93 -3.11
N GLU A 195 -6.57 -16.88 -2.72
CA GLU A 195 -7.58 -16.72 -1.66
C GLU A 195 -6.94 -16.38 -0.32
N ASP A 196 -5.80 -17.00 0.04
CA ASP A 196 -5.12 -16.74 1.31
C ASP A 196 -4.63 -15.29 1.40
N GLY A 197 -4.20 -14.70 0.27
CA GLY A 197 -3.86 -13.29 0.18
C GLY A 197 -5.07 -12.38 0.32
N VAL A 198 -6.18 -12.72 -0.35
CA VAL A 198 -7.45 -11.97 -0.25
C VAL A 198 -8.01 -12.02 1.17
N ASP A 199 -8.01 -13.22 1.80
CA ASP A 199 -8.51 -13.39 3.17
C ASP A 199 -7.69 -12.55 4.16
N THR A 200 -6.36 -12.51 3.99
CA THR A 200 -5.49 -11.67 4.81
C THR A 200 -5.79 -10.17 4.63
N TYR A 201 -6.01 -9.71 3.41
CA TYR A 201 -6.37 -8.31 3.15
C TYR A 201 -7.71 -7.95 3.77
N VAL A 202 -8.72 -8.81 3.64
CA VAL A 202 -10.05 -8.61 4.20
C VAL A 202 -9.99 -8.58 5.73
N MET A 203 -9.30 -9.54 6.35
CA MET A 203 -9.08 -9.59 7.80
C MET A 203 -8.45 -8.29 8.31
N LEU A 204 -7.36 -7.82 7.68
CA LEU A 204 -6.68 -6.58 8.07
C LEU A 204 -7.58 -5.35 7.85
N ALA A 205 -8.32 -5.28 6.75
CA ALA A 205 -9.20 -4.16 6.45
C ALA A 205 -10.38 -4.08 7.45
N LEU A 206 -10.97 -5.20 7.82
CA LEU A 206 -12.07 -5.26 8.78
C LEU A 206 -11.60 -5.11 10.24
N GLY A 207 -10.33 -5.38 10.53
CA GLY A 207 -9.79 -5.38 11.89
C GLY A 207 -10.25 -6.59 12.72
N GLU A 208 -10.47 -7.72 12.06
CA GLU A 208 -10.90 -8.95 12.72
C GLU A 208 -9.76 -9.54 13.56
N GLY A 209 -9.88 -9.43 14.89
CA GLY A 209 -8.84 -9.85 15.83
C GLY A 209 -7.80 -8.77 16.18
N GLU A 210 -8.00 -7.52 15.76
CA GLU A 210 -7.04 -6.41 15.90
C GLU A 210 -6.54 -6.18 17.34
N LYS A 211 -7.37 -6.45 18.35
CA LYS A 211 -6.99 -6.29 19.78
C LYS A 211 -5.77 -7.11 20.21
N GLY A 212 -5.42 -8.15 19.45
CA GLY A 212 -4.25 -9.00 19.73
C GLY A 212 -3.05 -8.73 18.81
N TRP A 213 -3.14 -7.77 17.88
CA TRP A 213 -2.08 -7.52 16.90
C TRP A 213 -1.05 -6.52 17.41
N THR A 214 0.20 -6.74 17.05
CA THR A 214 1.29 -5.80 17.33
C THR A 214 1.13 -4.54 16.45
N PRO A 215 1.21 -3.31 17.01
CA PRO A 215 1.26 -2.10 16.19
C PRO A 215 2.43 -2.16 15.19
N GLY A 216 2.14 -1.95 13.90
CA GLY A 216 3.12 -2.12 12.83
C GLY A 216 3.37 -3.59 12.43
N GLY A 217 2.50 -4.51 12.84
CA GLY A 217 2.63 -5.95 12.59
C GLY A 217 2.74 -6.30 11.10
N TYR A 218 3.45 -7.39 10.83
CA TYR A 218 3.62 -7.96 9.49
C TYR A 218 2.87 -9.30 9.39
N PHE A 219 2.06 -9.46 8.37
CA PHE A 219 1.14 -10.60 8.24
C PHE A 219 1.41 -11.42 6.98
N VAL A 220 1.28 -12.74 7.12
CA VAL A 220 1.34 -13.73 6.04
C VAL A 220 0.26 -14.78 6.30
N SER A 221 -0.60 -15.06 5.31
CA SER A 221 -1.69 -16.06 5.43
C SER A 221 -2.48 -15.87 6.73
N SER A 222 -2.97 -14.66 6.98
CA SER A 222 -3.76 -14.25 8.15
C SER A 222 -3.10 -14.47 9.52
N ARG A 223 -1.76 -14.60 9.55
CA ARG A 223 -0.98 -14.77 10.78
C ARG A 223 0.10 -13.72 10.87
N GLU A 224 0.27 -13.15 12.06
CA GLU A 224 1.39 -12.26 12.33
C GLU A 224 2.71 -13.02 12.28
N ARG A 225 3.73 -12.43 11.65
CA ARG A 225 5.08 -12.96 11.48
C ARG A 225 6.11 -11.89 11.82
N GLN A 226 7.32 -12.32 12.11
CA GLN A 226 8.43 -11.40 12.30
C GLN A 226 8.98 -10.96 10.93
N PRO A 227 9.00 -9.66 10.64
CA PRO A 227 9.65 -9.14 9.44
C PRO A 227 11.17 -9.10 9.63
N LYS A 228 11.90 -8.59 8.61
CA LYS A 228 13.33 -8.31 8.76
C LYS A 228 13.57 -7.37 9.94
N ALA A 229 14.40 -7.77 10.89
CA ALA A 229 14.62 -7.07 12.16
C ALA A 229 15.03 -5.59 12.00
N VAL A 230 15.75 -5.24 10.92
CA VAL A 230 16.12 -3.84 10.62
C VAL A 230 14.93 -2.91 10.44
N ALA A 231 13.74 -3.44 10.13
CA ALA A 231 12.52 -2.63 10.03
C ALA A 231 12.09 -2.04 11.37
N ASP A 232 12.59 -2.55 12.50
CA ASP A 232 12.34 -2.04 13.86
C ASP A 232 13.29 -0.90 14.25
N ASP A 233 14.33 -0.60 13.47
CA ASP A 233 15.25 0.52 13.75
C ASP A 233 14.53 1.85 13.52
N VAL A 234 14.16 2.50 14.61
CA VAL A 234 13.44 3.78 14.64
C VAL A 234 14.20 4.88 13.88
N ARG A 235 15.54 4.90 13.95
CA ARG A 235 16.36 5.90 13.26
C ARG A 235 16.26 5.74 11.74
N LEU A 236 16.25 4.49 11.24
CA LEU A 236 16.10 4.21 9.82
C LEU A 236 14.67 4.48 9.34
N GLN A 237 13.65 4.22 10.18
CA GLN A 237 12.28 4.63 9.90
C GLN A 237 12.17 6.15 9.74
N ASP A 238 12.70 6.92 10.71
CA ASP A 238 12.65 8.38 10.68
C ASP A 238 13.48 8.96 9.52
N GLN A 239 14.64 8.36 9.21
CA GLN A 239 15.41 8.72 8.03
C GLN A 239 14.60 8.50 6.73
N LEU A 240 13.96 7.36 6.58
CA LEU A 240 13.12 7.08 5.40
C LEU A 240 11.99 8.11 5.26
N LEU A 241 11.29 8.42 6.34
CA LEU A 241 10.22 9.43 6.33
C LEU A 241 10.75 10.81 5.92
N ALA A 242 11.90 11.24 6.46
CA ALA A 242 12.52 12.53 6.11
C ALA A 242 12.92 12.61 4.63
N GLU A 243 13.56 11.57 4.10
CA GLU A 243 13.93 11.49 2.67
C GLU A 243 12.69 11.54 1.76
N LEU A 244 11.62 10.81 2.12
CA LEU A 244 10.38 10.81 1.34
C LEU A 244 9.66 12.17 1.41
N ALA A 245 9.70 12.85 2.56
CA ALA A 245 9.18 14.20 2.72
C ALA A 245 9.91 15.21 1.82
N GLU A 246 11.24 15.18 1.80
CA GLU A 246 12.06 16.03 0.95
C GLU A 246 11.78 15.79 -0.54
N ILE A 247 11.75 14.52 -0.97
CA ILE A 247 11.54 14.14 -2.38
C ILE A 247 10.16 14.52 -2.88
N SER A 248 9.12 14.34 -2.07
CA SER A 248 7.72 14.58 -2.47
C SER A 248 7.23 16.01 -2.22
N GLY A 249 7.92 16.76 -1.35
CA GLY A 249 7.42 18.03 -0.81
C GLY A 249 6.17 17.86 0.08
N VAL A 250 5.94 16.65 0.63
CA VAL A 250 4.82 16.34 1.51
C VAL A 250 5.35 16.06 2.91
N ALA A 251 4.98 16.92 3.87
CA ALA A 251 5.40 16.75 5.26
C ALA A 251 4.73 15.55 5.93
N VAL A 252 5.44 14.91 6.87
CA VAL A 252 4.85 13.89 7.74
C VAL A 252 3.87 14.57 8.69
N PRO A 253 2.59 14.15 8.77
CA PRO A 253 1.62 14.75 9.69
C PRO A 253 1.96 14.42 11.15
N GLU A 254 1.60 15.33 12.03
CA GLU A 254 1.73 15.18 13.50
C GLU A 254 0.83 14.07 14.06
#